data_8b1adfd74ad9c2e28f46474b89c33bb5
#
_entry.id   8b1adfd74ad9c2e28f46474b89c33bb5
#
_cell.length_a   1.000
_cell.length_b   1.000
_cell.length_c   1.000
_cell.angle_alpha   90.00
_cell.angle_beta   90.00
_cell.angle_gamma   90.00
#
_symmetry.space_group_name_H-M   'P 1'
#
loop_
_entity.id
_entity.type
_entity.pdbx_description
1 polymer ?
#
loop_
_entity_poly.entity_id
_entity_poly.type
_entity_poly.pdbx_seq_one_letter_code
_entity_poly.pdbx_strand_id
1 'polypeptide(L)'
;TAFTIPSINNETPGIRYQYNVLPQGWKGSPAIFQSSMTKILEPFRVKNPEIVIYQYMDDLYVGSDLEIMQHRAKIEELRNHLLKWGFTTPDKKHQKEPPFLWMGYELHPDKWTVQPIQLPEKDSWTVNDIQKLVGKLNWASQIYPGIRIKQLCKLLRGAKALTDIVQLTEEAELELAENREILKEPVHGVYYDPSKELIAEIQKQGRDQWTYQIYQEPFKNLKTGKYAKMRTAHTNDVKQLTEAVQKIAMESIVIWGKTPKFKLPIQKETWETWWTDYWQATWIPEWEFVNTPPLVKLWYQLEKEPIPGAETFYVDGAYNRDTK
;
A
#
# COMPACT_ATOMS: atom_id res chain seq x y z
N THR A 1 -28.70 12.10 -20.82
CA THR A 1 -28.91 10.64 -20.79
C THR A 1 -30.28 10.32 -20.23
N ALA A 2 -31.03 9.51 -20.95
CA ALA A 2 -32.40 9.16 -20.59
C ALA A 2 -32.62 7.65 -20.72
N PHE A 3 -33.56 7.12 -19.98
CA PHE A 3 -33.98 5.73 -20.06
C PHE A 3 -35.50 5.61 -19.92
N THR A 4 -35.99 4.48 -20.32
CA THR A 4 -37.44 4.17 -20.27
C THR A 4 -37.65 2.88 -19.48
N ILE A 5 -38.56 2.90 -18.52
CA ILE A 5 -39.07 1.69 -17.88
C ILE A 5 -40.25 1.19 -18.72
N PRO A 6 -40.12 0.01 -19.36
CA PRO A 6 -41.20 -0.48 -20.20
C PRO A 6 -42.42 -0.90 -19.35
N SER A 7 -43.62 -0.83 -19.98
CA SER A 7 -44.83 -1.32 -19.33
C SER A 7 -44.89 -2.84 -19.37
N ILE A 8 -45.63 -3.43 -18.44
CA ILE A 8 -45.91 -4.87 -18.44
C ILE A 8 -46.76 -5.23 -19.70
N ASN A 9 -46.28 -6.18 -20.49
CA ASN A 9 -46.94 -6.65 -21.71
C ASN A 9 -47.27 -5.56 -22.75
N ASN A 10 -46.57 -4.43 -22.73
CA ASN A 10 -46.81 -3.29 -23.62
C ASN A 10 -48.27 -2.74 -23.59
N GLU A 11 -48.93 -2.88 -22.45
CA GLU A 11 -50.31 -2.42 -22.29
C GLU A 11 -50.44 -0.90 -22.16
N THR A 12 -49.38 -0.23 -21.65
CA THR A 12 -49.33 1.20 -21.52
C THR A 12 -48.00 1.75 -22.07
N PRO A 13 -47.91 3.05 -22.41
CA PRO A 13 -46.64 3.68 -22.75
C PRO A 13 -45.67 3.56 -21.56
N GLY A 14 -44.39 3.28 -21.87
CA GLY A 14 -43.34 3.24 -20.83
C GLY A 14 -43.15 4.59 -20.17
N ILE A 15 -42.60 4.58 -18.96
CA ILE A 15 -42.27 5.80 -18.23
C ILE A 15 -40.84 6.20 -18.56
N ARG A 16 -40.67 7.45 -18.99
CA ARG A 16 -39.35 7.94 -19.40
C ARG A 16 -38.72 8.82 -18.30
N TYR A 17 -37.45 8.57 -18.02
CA TYR A 17 -36.67 9.30 -17.02
C TYR A 17 -35.43 9.91 -17.65
N GLN A 18 -35.02 11.04 -17.10
CA GLN A 18 -33.78 11.73 -17.45
C GLN A 18 -32.93 11.89 -16.19
N TYR A 19 -31.62 11.68 -16.34
CA TYR A 19 -30.68 11.92 -15.23
C TYR A 19 -30.53 13.40 -14.94
N ASN A 20 -30.61 13.76 -13.67
CA ASN A 20 -30.30 15.10 -13.19
C ASN A 20 -28.88 15.23 -12.67
N VAL A 21 -28.13 14.13 -12.65
CA VAL A 21 -26.75 14.01 -12.19
C VAL A 21 -25.92 13.32 -13.27
N LEU A 22 -24.60 13.34 -13.12
CA LEU A 22 -23.72 12.59 -14.00
C LEU A 22 -23.87 11.10 -13.73
N PRO A 23 -24.33 10.29 -14.71
CA PRO A 23 -24.52 8.87 -14.48
C PRO A 23 -23.18 8.16 -14.31
N GLN A 24 -23.11 7.24 -13.37
CA GLN A 24 -21.95 6.36 -13.24
C GLN A 24 -21.86 5.45 -14.47
N GLY A 25 -20.65 5.32 -15.02
CA GLY A 25 -20.41 4.53 -16.21
C GLY A 25 -20.66 5.25 -17.54
N TRP A 26 -21.20 6.47 -17.53
CA TRP A 26 -21.29 7.28 -18.73
C TRP A 26 -19.91 7.86 -19.10
N LYS A 27 -19.56 7.78 -20.38
CA LYS A 27 -18.23 8.15 -20.89
C LYS A 27 -17.83 9.60 -20.54
N GLY A 28 -18.79 10.53 -20.54
CA GLY A 28 -18.54 11.94 -20.28
C GLY A 28 -18.48 12.31 -18.80
N SER A 29 -18.90 11.43 -17.88
CA SER A 29 -19.01 11.78 -16.46
C SER A 29 -17.67 12.13 -15.80
N PRO A 30 -16.57 11.37 -15.99
CA PRO A 30 -15.30 11.71 -15.34
C PRO A 30 -14.74 13.06 -15.75
N ALA A 31 -14.76 13.38 -17.05
CA ALA A 31 -14.23 14.64 -17.58
C ALA A 31 -15.03 15.84 -17.10
N ILE A 32 -16.36 15.74 -17.11
CA ILE A 32 -17.25 16.81 -16.65
C ILE A 32 -17.11 17.03 -15.15
N PHE A 33 -17.04 15.93 -14.37
CA PHE A 33 -16.82 16.01 -12.93
C PHE A 33 -15.50 16.72 -12.60
N GLN A 34 -14.41 16.33 -13.25
CA GLN A 34 -13.09 16.92 -13.03
C GLN A 34 -13.08 18.41 -13.37
N SER A 35 -13.60 18.80 -14.52
CA SER A 35 -13.63 20.20 -14.94
C SER A 35 -14.54 21.05 -14.05
N SER A 36 -15.67 20.51 -13.63
CA SER A 36 -16.59 21.18 -12.70
C SER A 36 -15.95 21.39 -11.33
N MET A 37 -15.29 20.36 -10.80
CA MET A 37 -14.57 20.44 -9.53
C MET A 37 -13.45 21.48 -9.60
N THR A 38 -12.70 21.52 -10.67
CA THR A 38 -11.64 22.53 -10.89
C THR A 38 -12.19 23.94 -10.82
N LYS A 39 -13.33 24.20 -11.46
CA LYS A 39 -14.00 25.51 -11.40
C LYS A 39 -14.49 25.86 -10.00
N ILE A 40 -15.04 24.90 -9.29
CA ILE A 40 -15.55 25.09 -7.93
C ILE A 40 -14.42 25.37 -6.95
N LEU A 41 -13.26 24.75 -7.13
CA LEU A 41 -12.08 24.91 -6.27
C LEU A 41 -11.32 26.22 -6.54
N GLU A 42 -11.46 26.83 -7.72
CA GLU A 42 -10.66 28.00 -8.09
C GLU A 42 -10.74 29.16 -7.10
N PRO A 43 -11.93 29.62 -6.64
CA PRO A 43 -12.00 30.70 -5.64
C PRO A 43 -11.29 30.36 -4.34
N PHE A 44 -11.36 29.11 -3.89
CA PHE A 44 -10.67 28.67 -2.69
C PHE A 44 -9.15 28.66 -2.88
N ARG A 45 -8.67 28.19 -4.04
CA ARG A 45 -7.24 28.21 -4.39
C ARG A 45 -6.66 29.60 -4.43
N VAL A 46 -7.39 30.54 -5.04
CA VAL A 46 -6.96 31.95 -5.12
C VAL A 46 -6.86 32.58 -3.73
N LYS A 47 -7.83 32.31 -2.87
CA LYS A 47 -7.85 32.81 -1.49
C LYS A 47 -6.80 32.18 -0.59
N ASN A 48 -6.41 30.94 -0.87
CA ASN A 48 -5.49 30.17 -0.05
C ASN A 48 -4.31 29.64 -0.89
N PRO A 49 -3.42 30.50 -1.37
CA PRO A 49 -2.31 30.08 -2.25
C PRO A 49 -1.30 29.14 -1.57
N GLU A 50 -1.27 29.12 -0.23
CA GLU A 50 -0.43 28.23 0.56
C GLU A 50 -0.94 26.78 0.61
N ILE A 51 -2.18 26.55 0.18
CA ILE A 51 -2.80 25.23 0.15
C ILE A 51 -2.63 24.62 -1.24
N VAL A 52 -2.12 23.40 -1.28
CA VAL A 52 -2.03 22.59 -2.52
C VAL A 52 -3.19 21.61 -2.53
N ILE A 53 -3.97 21.63 -3.59
CA ILE A 53 -5.08 20.68 -3.78
C ILE A 53 -4.81 19.88 -5.04
N TYR A 54 -4.71 18.56 -4.87
CA TYR A 54 -4.57 17.61 -5.97
C TYR A 54 -5.86 16.79 -6.11
N GLN A 55 -6.37 16.74 -7.34
CA GLN A 55 -7.58 15.98 -7.67
C GLN A 55 -7.19 14.64 -8.29
N TYR A 56 -7.64 13.55 -7.71
CA TYR A 56 -7.49 12.22 -8.28
C TYR A 56 -8.80 11.45 -8.14
N MET A 57 -9.42 11.13 -9.28
CA MET A 57 -10.75 10.51 -9.31
C MET A 57 -11.75 11.33 -8.47
N ASP A 58 -12.44 10.70 -7.55
CA ASP A 58 -13.40 11.35 -6.64
C ASP A 58 -12.74 11.99 -5.42
N ASP A 59 -11.42 11.84 -5.27
CA ASP A 59 -10.70 12.23 -4.08
C ASP A 59 -9.99 13.57 -4.26
N LEU A 60 -9.93 14.33 -3.17
CA LEU A 60 -9.12 15.53 -3.06
C LEU A 60 -8.02 15.29 -2.01
N TYR A 61 -6.79 15.52 -2.41
CA TYR A 61 -5.62 15.48 -1.54
C TYR A 61 -5.18 16.89 -1.25
N VAL A 62 -5.22 17.29 0.01
CA VAL A 62 -4.96 18.66 0.43
C VAL A 62 -3.69 18.71 1.27
N GLY A 63 -2.70 19.44 0.79
CA GLY A 63 -1.41 19.60 1.44
C GLY A 63 -1.12 21.05 1.79
N SER A 64 -0.41 21.25 2.90
CA SER A 64 0.10 22.56 3.30
C SER A 64 1.31 22.42 4.24
N ASP A 65 2.04 23.52 4.40
CA ASP A 65 3.10 23.66 5.39
C ASP A 65 2.61 24.28 6.70
N LEU A 66 1.30 24.42 6.87
CA LEU A 66 0.71 25.00 8.06
C LEU A 66 0.84 24.04 9.26
N GLU A 67 0.78 24.60 10.46
CA GLU A 67 0.61 23.82 11.68
C GLU A 67 -0.67 22.95 11.56
N ILE A 68 -0.66 21.78 12.19
CA ILE A 68 -1.73 20.78 12.06
C ILE A 68 -3.12 21.35 12.38
N MET A 69 -3.26 22.17 13.40
CA MET A 69 -4.54 22.77 13.78
C MET A 69 -5.02 23.79 12.74
N GLN A 70 -4.11 24.59 12.20
CA GLN A 70 -4.39 25.52 11.11
C GLN A 70 -4.75 24.78 9.83
N HIS A 71 -4.05 23.71 9.53
CA HIS A 71 -4.35 22.85 8.38
C HIS A 71 -5.78 22.28 8.49
N ARG A 72 -6.14 21.72 9.64
CA ARG A 72 -7.49 21.19 9.89
C ARG A 72 -8.55 22.25 9.77
N ALA A 73 -8.29 23.47 10.22
CA ALA A 73 -9.21 24.58 10.05
C ALA A 73 -9.44 24.92 8.57
N LYS A 74 -8.38 24.86 7.75
CA LYS A 74 -8.49 25.04 6.29
C LYS A 74 -9.26 23.90 5.63
N ILE A 75 -9.10 22.67 6.08
CA ILE A 75 -9.90 21.53 5.61
C ILE A 75 -11.39 21.78 5.87
N GLU A 76 -11.76 22.25 7.06
CA GLU A 76 -13.16 22.56 7.37
C GLU A 76 -13.69 23.71 6.51
N GLU A 77 -12.88 24.74 6.26
CA GLU A 77 -13.22 25.84 5.34
C GLU A 77 -13.47 25.33 3.92
N LEU A 78 -12.62 24.42 3.44
CA LEU A 78 -12.79 23.77 2.14
C LEU A 78 -14.06 22.92 2.08
N ARG A 79 -14.33 22.15 3.10
CA ARG A 79 -15.55 21.32 3.21
C ARG A 79 -16.81 22.19 3.13
N ASN A 80 -16.84 23.32 3.83
CA ASN A 80 -17.94 24.26 3.79
C ASN A 80 -18.07 24.93 2.40
N HIS A 81 -16.97 25.23 1.75
CA HIS A 81 -16.95 25.76 0.39
C HIS A 81 -17.56 24.75 -0.60
N LEU A 82 -17.19 23.49 -0.50
CA LEU A 82 -17.73 22.41 -1.35
C LEU A 82 -19.23 22.17 -1.07
N LEU A 83 -19.64 22.27 0.19
CA LEU A 83 -21.03 22.10 0.56
C LEU A 83 -21.96 23.12 -0.08
N LYS A 84 -21.50 24.36 -0.30
CA LYS A 84 -22.26 25.40 -1.02
C LYS A 84 -22.66 24.97 -2.43
N TRP A 85 -21.89 24.08 -3.04
CA TRP A 85 -22.13 23.53 -4.38
C TRP A 85 -22.80 22.17 -4.35
N GLY A 86 -23.24 21.72 -3.15
CA GLY A 86 -23.91 20.44 -2.98
C GLY A 86 -22.99 19.24 -2.85
N PHE A 87 -21.67 19.45 -2.70
CA PHE A 87 -20.72 18.36 -2.47
C PHE A 87 -20.55 18.10 -1.00
N THR A 88 -20.91 16.89 -0.59
CA THR A 88 -20.66 16.40 0.75
C THR A 88 -19.35 15.64 0.80
N THR A 89 -18.62 15.81 1.87
CA THR A 89 -17.38 15.06 2.14
C THR A 89 -17.58 14.19 3.36
N PRO A 90 -16.92 13.01 3.42
CA PRO A 90 -17.06 12.14 4.57
C PRO A 90 -16.70 12.84 5.87
N ASP A 91 -17.53 12.64 6.88
CA ASP A 91 -17.30 13.18 8.22
C ASP A 91 -16.44 12.18 9.03
N LYS A 92 -15.52 12.71 9.85
CA LYS A 92 -14.68 11.92 10.77
C LYS A 92 -15.48 11.02 11.70
N LYS A 93 -16.73 11.40 12.02
CA LYS A 93 -17.62 10.63 12.88
C LYS A 93 -18.09 9.29 12.28
N HIS A 94 -17.92 9.09 10.98
CA HIS A 94 -18.31 7.86 10.29
C HIS A 94 -17.15 6.88 10.12
N GLN A 95 -15.98 7.19 10.67
CA GLN A 95 -14.82 6.31 10.65
C GLN A 95 -15.02 5.20 11.68
N LYS A 96 -15.23 3.97 11.20
CA LYS A 96 -15.54 2.83 12.08
C LYS A 96 -14.32 2.07 12.58
N GLU A 97 -13.20 2.06 11.87
CA GLU A 97 -11.96 1.32 12.24
C GLU A 97 -10.69 1.97 11.68
N PRO A 98 -9.57 1.99 12.44
CA PRO A 98 -8.24 2.32 11.87
C PRO A 98 -7.66 1.15 11.04
N PRO A 99 -6.82 1.42 10.03
CA PRO A 99 -6.42 2.75 9.55
C PRO A 99 -7.49 3.38 8.65
N PHE A 100 -7.77 4.65 8.90
CA PHE A 100 -8.76 5.40 8.13
C PHE A 100 -8.10 5.97 6.89
N LEU A 101 -8.18 5.26 5.77
CA LEU A 101 -7.45 5.62 4.55
C LEU A 101 -8.07 6.79 3.78
N TRP A 102 -9.41 7.01 3.93
CA TRP A 102 -10.14 7.93 3.07
C TRP A 102 -10.95 8.98 3.83
N MET A 103 -11.13 8.81 5.14
CA MET A 103 -11.96 9.68 5.98
C MET A 103 -11.11 10.49 6.96
N GLY A 104 -10.37 11.47 6.45
CA GLY A 104 -9.54 12.33 7.28
C GLY A 104 -8.19 11.72 7.66
N TYR A 105 -7.68 10.81 6.84
CA TYR A 105 -6.33 10.27 7.00
C TYR A 105 -5.29 11.35 6.67
N GLU A 106 -4.36 11.56 7.58
CA GLU A 106 -3.29 12.53 7.41
C GLU A 106 -2.03 11.83 6.92
N LEU A 107 -1.52 12.28 5.77
CA LEU A 107 -0.27 11.81 5.20
C LEU A 107 0.84 12.80 5.53
N HIS A 108 1.98 12.30 5.96
CA HIS A 108 3.17 13.11 6.24
C HIS A 108 4.33 12.64 5.35
N PRO A 109 4.34 13.04 4.05
CA PRO A 109 5.36 12.59 3.11
C PRO A 109 6.80 12.96 3.51
N ASP A 110 6.97 14.03 4.27
CA ASP A 110 8.26 14.46 4.82
C ASP A 110 8.86 13.46 5.80
N LYS A 111 8.04 12.59 6.38
CA LYS A 111 8.47 11.53 7.30
C LYS A 111 8.73 10.19 6.61
N TRP A 112 8.41 10.07 5.31
CA TRP A 112 8.67 8.86 4.57
C TRP A 112 10.16 8.72 4.31
N THR A 113 10.70 7.56 4.67
CA THR A 113 12.11 7.25 4.48
C THR A 113 12.29 6.17 3.43
N VAL A 114 13.40 6.24 2.71
CA VAL A 114 13.83 5.14 1.84
C VAL A 114 14.37 4.04 2.74
N GLN A 115 13.95 2.81 2.49
CA GLN A 115 14.47 1.66 3.24
C GLN A 115 15.63 1.04 2.47
N PRO A 116 16.88 1.23 2.94
CA PRO A 116 18.03 0.58 2.31
C PRO A 116 18.01 -0.92 2.60
N ILE A 117 18.69 -1.68 1.75
CA ILE A 117 19.00 -3.08 2.03
C ILE A 117 19.93 -3.11 3.24
N GLN A 118 19.49 -3.76 4.31
CA GLN A 118 20.27 -3.87 5.54
C GLN A 118 20.93 -5.23 5.64
N LEU A 119 22.20 -5.23 6.01
CA LEU A 119 22.95 -6.44 6.32
C LEU A 119 22.98 -6.63 7.83
N PRO A 120 22.93 -7.85 8.32
CA PRO A 120 22.98 -8.11 9.77
C PRO A 120 24.33 -7.68 10.35
N GLU A 121 24.30 -7.15 11.57
CA GLU A 121 25.50 -6.87 12.36
C GLU A 121 25.59 -7.94 13.45
N LYS A 122 26.71 -8.63 13.49
CA LYS A 122 26.92 -9.74 14.44
C LYS A 122 28.33 -9.70 14.98
N ASP A 123 28.47 -10.02 16.26
CA ASP A 123 29.77 -10.18 16.90
C ASP A 123 30.37 -11.55 16.59
N SER A 124 29.52 -12.54 16.36
CA SER A 124 29.91 -13.90 16.02
C SER A 124 29.10 -14.40 14.84
N TRP A 125 29.76 -14.96 13.85
CA TRP A 125 29.19 -15.47 12.62
C TRP A 125 29.29 -16.97 12.55
N THR A 126 28.19 -17.64 12.25
CA THR A 126 28.16 -19.07 11.93
C THR A 126 28.26 -19.28 10.42
N VAL A 127 28.55 -20.52 10.01
CA VAL A 127 28.53 -20.91 8.58
C VAL A 127 27.19 -20.54 7.95
N ASN A 128 26.11 -20.84 8.65
CA ASN A 128 24.76 -20.52 8.16
C ASN A 128 24.54 -19.00 7.98
N ASP A 129 25.06 -18.20 8.91
CA ASP A 129 24.99 -16.74 8.82
C ASP A 129 25.73 -16.20 7.59
N ILE A 130 26.92 -16.73 7.32
CA ILE A 130 27.72 -16.36 6.14
C ILE A 130 27.03 -16.80 4.85
N GLN A 131 26.44 -17.99 4.81
CA GLN A 131 25.70 -18.46 3.63
C GLN A 131 24.51 -17.54 3.31
N LYS A 132 23.76 -17.14 4.33
CA LYS A 132 22.65 -16.19 4.18
C LYS A 132 23.12 -14.81 3.70
N LEU A 133 24.21 -14.33 4.28
CA LEU A 133 24.83 -13.07 3.92
C LEU A 133 25.30 -13.07 2.46
N VAL A 134 26.01 -14.09 2.05
CA VAL A 134 26.50 -14.27 0.67
C VAL A 134 25.32 -14.34 -0.31
N GLY A 135 24.28 -15.10 0.02
CA GLY A 135 23.08 -15.20 -0.80
C GLY A 135 22.40 -13.84 -0.97
N LYS A 136 22.26 -13.08 0.10
CA LYS A 136 21.66 -11.72 0.06
C LYS A 136 22.52 -10.74 -0.73
N LEU A 137 23.83 -10.77 -0.56
CA LEU A 137 24.74 -9.91 -1.30
C LEU A 137 24.80 -10.27 -2.79
N ASN A 138 24.76 -11.57 -3.11
CA ASN A 138 24.70 -12.02 -4.51
C ASN A 138 23.43 -11.52 -5.19
N TRP A 139 22.31 -11.59 -4.50
CA TRP A 139 21.06 -10.99 -4.98
C TRP A 139 21.19 -9.48 -5.13
N ALA A 140 21.73 -8.79 -4.13
CA ALA A 140 21.92 -7.34 -4.17
C ALA A 140 22.89 -6.88 -5.26
N SER A 141 23.79 -7.72 -5.72
CA SER A 141 24.74 -7.41 -6.81
C SER A 141 24.05 -7.15 -8.15
N GLN A 142 22.82 -7.64 -8.32
CA GLN A 142 22.00 -7.35 -9.49
C GLN A 142 21.49 -5.90 -9.49
N ILE A 143 21.36 -5.32 -8.30
CA ILE A 143 20.91 -3.93 -8.09
C ILE A 143 22.10 -2.99 -7.97
N TYR A 144 23.15 -3.42 -7.27
CA TYR A 144 24.38 -2.68 -7.01
C TYR A 144 25.57 -3.42 -7.59
N PRO A 145 26.01 -3.07 -8.82
CA PRO A 145 27.09 -3.80 -9.50
C PRO A 145 28.45 -3.80 -8.79
N GLY A 146 28.66 -2.84 -7.88
CA GLY A 146 29.90 -2.79 -7.09
C GLY A 146 30.01 -3.78 -5.95
N ILE A 147 28.94 -4.51 -5.63
CA ILE A 147 28.93 -5.51 -4.56
C ILE A 147 29.86 -6.67 -4.90
N ARG A 148 30.70 -7.06 -3.95
CA ARG A 148 31.64 -8.17 -4.09
C ARG A 148 31.40 -9.18 -2.96
N ILE A 149 31.56 -10.48 -3.27
CA ILE A 149 31.35 -11.56 -2.32
C ILE A 149 32.54 -12.54 -2.23
N LYS A 150 33.62 -12.25 -2.96
CA LYS A 150 34.75 -13.16 -3.11
C LYS A 150 35.37 -13.56 -1.76
N GLN A 151 35.69 -12.60 -0.92
CA GLN A 151 36.34 -12.86 0.36
C GLN A 151 35.42 -13.56 1.36
N LEU A 152 34.12 -13.18 1.33
CA LEU A 152 33.11 -13.83 2.17
C LEU A 152 32.85 -15.27 1.73
N CYS A 153 32.85 -15.55 0.42
CA CYS A 153 32.74 -16.92 -0.10
C CYS A 153 33.92 -17.80 0.32
N LYS A 154 35.13 -17.25 0.39
CA LYS A 154 36.31 -18.00 0.85
C LYS A 154 36.17 -18.54 2.27
N LEU A 155 35.41 -17.87 3.14
CA LEU A 155 35.16 -18.31 4.51
C LEU A 155 34.36 -19.61 4.56
N LEU A 156 33.63 -19.94 3.52
CA LEU A 156 32.81 -21.15 3.45
C LEU A 156 33.58 -22.39 2.99
N ARG A 157 34.83 -22.23 2.58
CA ARG A 157 35.68 -23.37 2.17
C ARG A 157 36.00 -24.26 3.36
N GLY A 158 35.74 -25.54 3.20
CA GLY A 158 35.99 -26.54 4.26
C GLY A 158 35.00 -26.49 5.42
N ALA A 159 33.92 -25.77 5.31
CA ALA A 159 32.88 -25.72 6.31
C ALA A 159 32.15 -27.06 6.42
N LYS A 160 31.98 -27.57 7.64
CA LYS A 160 31.37 -28.89 7.88
C LYS A 160 29.96 -28.80 8.43
N ALA A 161 29.70 -27.92 9.40
CA ALA A 161 28.42 -27.78 10.05
C ALA A 161 27.91 -26.33 9.95
N LEU A 162 26.61 -26.17 9.80
CA LEU A 162 25.98 -24.86 9.70
C LEU A 162 26.12 -24.02 10.97
N THR A 163 26.31 -24.70 12.11
CA THR A 163 26.44 -24.04 13.42
C THR A 163 27.89 -23.71 13.79
N ASP A 164 28.86 -24.11 12.97
CA ASP A 164 30.27 -23.81 13.23
C ASP A 164 30.53 -22.33 13.17
N ILE A 165 31.31 -21.81 14.11
CA ILE A 165 31.69 -20.39 14.16
C ILE A 165 32.80 -20.14 13.15
N VAL A 166 32.65 -19.09 12.37
CA VAL A 166 33.62 -18.64 11.39
C VAL A 166 34.18 -17.29 11.80
N GLN A 167 35.52 -17.22 11.85
CA GLN A 167 36.20 -15.93 12.07
C GLN A 167 36.33 -15.20 10.73
N LEU A 168 35.90 -13.94 10.71
CA LEU A 168 36.07 -13.10 9.54
C LEU A 168 37.57 -12.72 9.39
N THR A 169 38.11 -12.94 8.19
CA THR A 169 39.43 -12.42 7.86
C THR A 169 39.38 -10.89 7.69
N GLU A 170 40.52 -10.23 7.75
CA GLU A 170 40.58 -8.77 7.50
C GLU A 170 40.02 -8.41 6.14
N GLU A 171 40.33 -9.22 5.13
CA GLU A 171 39.82 -9.05 3.78
C GLU A 171 38.30 -9.19 3.71
N ALA A 172 37.73 -10.15 4.43
CA ALA A 172 36.28 -10.33 4.49
C ALA A 172 35.59 -9.21 5.24
N GLU A 173 36.17 -8.73 6.33
CA GLU A 173 35.63 -7.57 7.06
C GLU A 173 35.64 -6.29 6.22
N LEU A 174 36.72 -6.08 5.46
CA LEU A 174 36.81 -4.94 4.54
C LEU A 174 35.77 -5.04 3.43
N GLU A 175 35.64 -6.22 2.82
CA GLU A 175 34.61 -6.46 1.79
C GLU A 175 33.21 -6.20 2.32
N LEU A 176 32.89 -6.70 3.52
CA LEU A 176 31.60 -6.47 4.16
C LEU A 176 31.36 -4.98 4.44
N ALA A 177 32.37 -4.26 4.96
CA ALA A 177 32.28 -2.83 5.21
C ALA A 177 32.06 -2.03 3.92
N GLU A 178 32.78 -2.34 2.85
CA GLU A 178 32.61 -1.72 1.53
C GLU A 178 31.21 -1.99 0.96
N ASN A 179 30.70 -3.20 1.11
CA ASN A 179 29.34 -3.54 0.69
C ASN A 179 28.29 -2.76 1.49
N ARG A 180 28.48 -2.57 2.80
CA ARG A 180 27.60 -1.74 3.62
C ARG A 180 27.54 -0.29 3.13
N GLU A 181 28.67 0.26 2.76
CA GLU A 181 28.72 1.63 2.21
C GLU A 181 28.02 1.73 0.86
N ILE A 182 28.20 0.74 -0.03
CA ILE A 182 27.53 0.70 -1.33
C ILE A 182 26.03 0.64 -1.15
N LEU A 183 25.53 -0.16 -0.19
CA LEU A 183 24.10 -0.32 0.05
C LEU A 183 23.43 0.92 0.67
N LYS A 184 24.20 1.86 1.22
CA LYS A 184 23.70 3.16 1.69
C LYS A 184 23.43 4.14 0.56
N GLU A 185 24.07 3.95 -0.58
CA GLU A 185 23.95 4.83 -1.74
C GLU A 185 22.64 4.59 -2.49
N PRO A 186 22.02 5.64 -3.09
CA PRO A 186 20.89 5.44 -3.99
C PRO A 186 21.27 4.59 -5.18
N VAL A 187 20.34 3.79 -5.67
CA VAL A 187 20.56 3.00 -6.89
C VAL A 187 20.80 3.95 -8.08
N HIS A 188 21.89 3.71 -8.81
CA HIS A 188 22.29 4.58 -9.90
C HIS A 188 21.33 4.50 -11.10
N GLY A 189 20.96 5.67 -11.64
CA GLY A 189 20.13 5.75 -12.85
C GLY A 189 18.65 5.42 -12.65
N VAL A 190 18.16 5.42 -11.42
CA VAL A 190 16.74 5.19 -11.14
C VAL A 190 15.99 6.52 -11.08
N TYR A 191 15.11 6.73 -12.04
CA TYR A 191 14.21 7.87 -12.10
C TYR A 191 12.88 7.46 -12.70
N TYR A 192 11.83 8.21 -12.36
CA TYR A 192 10.48 7.93 -12.84
C TYR A 192 10.29 8.41 -14.27
N ASP A 193 9.81 7.52 -15.12
CA ASP A 193 9.43 7.81 -16.52
C ASP A 193 7.90 7.77 -16.64
N PRO A 194 7.23 8.92 -16.87
CA PRO A 194 5.76 8.95 -16.97
C PRO A 194 5.18 8.12 -18.11
N SER A 195 5.98 7.76 -19.12
CA SER A 195 5.53 6.96 -20.26
C SER A 195 5.49 5.45 -19.97
N LYS A 196 6.11 5.01 -18.89
CA LYS A 196 6.18 3.60 -18.51
C LYS A 196 5.19 3.24 -17.40
N GLU A 197 4.80 1.96 -17.37
CA GLU A 197 3.95 1.41 -16.34
C GLU A 197 4.64 1.43 -14.97
N LEU A 198 3.87 1.73 -13.93
CA LEU A 198 4.32 1.67 -12.55
C LEU A 198 3.84 0.37 -11.93
N ILE A 199 4.75 -0.37 -11.31
CA ILE A 199 4.47 -1.69 -10.73
C ILE A 199 4.79 -1.67 -9.25
N ALA A 200 3.90 -2.23 -8.43
CA ALA A 200 4.11 -2.45 -6.99
C ALA A 200 4.00 -3.93 -6.68
N GLU A 201 5.02 -4.47 -6.04
CA GLU A 201 5.05 -5.86 -5.61
C GLU A 201 5.06 -5.91 -4.09
N ILE A 202 4.24 -6.80 -3.51
CA ILE A 202 4.10 -6.95 -2.06
C ILE A 202 4.46 -8.38 -1.67
N GLN A 203 5.23 -8.53 -0.60
CA GLN A 203 5.56 -9.83 -0.01
C GLN A 203 5.17 -9.85 1.45
N LYS A 204 4.69 -11.01 1.91
CA LYS A 204 4.47 -11.28 3.32
C LYS A 204 5.80 -11.73 3.95
N GLN A 205 6.24 -11.04 5.00
CA GLN A 205 7.51 -11.32 5.68
C GLN A 205 7.33 -12.00 7.03
N GLY A 206 6.19 -11.83 7.66
CA GLY A 206 5.89 -12.39 8.95
C GLY A 206 4.40 -12.28 9.25
N ARG A 207 4.01 -12.50 10.51
CA ARG A 207 2.61 -12.55 10.91
C ARG A 207 1.83 -11.27 10.59
N ASP A 208 2.42 -10.11 10.89
CA ASP A 208 1.83 -8.80 10.63
C ASP A 208 2.80 -7.90 9.86
N GLN A 209 3.72 -8.49 9.12
CA GLN A 209 4.80 -7.78 8.45
C GLN A 209 4.77 -8.02 6.95
N TRP A 210 4.81 -6.92 6.22
CA TRP A 210 4.76 -6.89 4.77
C TRP A 210 5.87 -5.99 4.24
N THR A 211 6.45 -6.36 3.12
CA THR A 211 7.40 -5.51 2.39
C THR A 211 6.85 -5.21 1.01
N TYR A 212 7.24 -4.08 0.45
CA TYR A 212 6.85 -3.74 -0.90
C TYR A 212 7.96 -3.00 -1.65
N GLN A 213 7.93 -3.11 -2.96
CA GLN A 213 8.79 -2.39 -3.88
C GLN A 213 7.93 -1.80 -4.99
N ILE A 214 8.22 -0.56 -5.35
CA ILE A 214 7.58 0.12 -6.48
C ILE A 214 8.66 0.39 -7.52
N TYR A 215 8.45 -0.08 -8.73
CA TYR A 215 9.43 -0.01 -9.81
C TYR A 215 8.74 0.11 -11.17
N GLN A 216 9.50 0.46 -12.18
CA GLN A 216 9.10 0.44 -13.59
C GLN A 216 9.89 -0.61 -14.37
N GLU A 217 11.14 -0.79 -14.02
CA GLU A 217 12.02 -1.83 -14.55
C GLU A 217 12.53 -2.71 -13.42
N PRO A 218 12.70 -4.02 -13.65
CA PRO A 218 13.20 -4.95 -12.64
C PRO A 218 14.50 -4.46 -11.99
N PHE A 219 14.61 -4.65 -10.68
CA PHE A 219 15.75 -4.25 -9.85
C PHE A 219 16.03 -2.75 -9.74
N LYS A 220 15.26 -1.90 -10.42
CA LYS A 220 15.37 -0.45 -10.33
C LYS A 220 14.21 0.13 -9.53
N ASN A 221 14.24 -0.10 -8.23
CA ASN A 221 13.19 0.34 -7.34
C ASN A 221 13.16 1.87 -7.21
N LEU A 222 12.00 2.45 -7.46
CA LEU A 222 11.75 3.87 -7.21
C LEU A 222 11.47 4.12 -5.73
N LYS A 223 10.82 3.17 -5.07
CA LYS A 223 10.52 3.21 -3.65
C LYS A 223 10.41 1.80 -3.10
N THR A 224 10.89 1.62 -1.88
CA THR A 224 10.69 0.41 -1.10
C THR A 224 10.17 0.78 0.28
N GLY A 225 9.46 -0.13 0.92
CA GLY A 225 8.96 0.12 2.25
C GLY A 225 8.49 -1.13 2.96
N LYS A 226 8.10 -0.93 4.20
CA LYS A 226 7.51 -1.95 5.05
C LYS A 226 6.15 -1.47 5.53
N TYR A 227 5.24 -2.40 5.62
CA TYR A 227 3.95 -2.20 6.25
C TYR A 227 3.85 -3.16 7.41
N ALA A 228 3.64 -2.63 8.60
CA ALA A 228 3.34 -3.41 9.79
C ALA A 228 2.06 -2.87 10.39
N LYS A 229 1.06 -3.73 10.55
CA LYS A 229 -0.19 -3.31 11.17
C LYS A 229 -0.03 -3.29 12.69
N MET A 230 -0.58 -2.26 13.34
CA MET A 230 -0.78 -2.28 14.78
C MET A 230 -1.67 -3.47 15.15
N ARG A 231 -1.25 -4.25 16.15
CA ARG A 231 -1.98 -5.42 16.62
C ARG A 231 -3.41 -5.05 17.03
N THR A 232 -4.37 -5.49 16.24
CA THR A 232 -5.76 -5.62 16.70
C THR A 232 -6.06 -7.09 16.89
N ALA A 233 -6.93 -7.40 17.84
CA ALA A 233 -7.23 -8.79 18.21
C ALA A 233 -7.86 -9.62 17.08
N HIS A 234 -8.38 -8.98 16.03
CA HIS A 234 -9.16 -9.61 14.97
C HIS A 234 -8.72 -9.14 13.59
N THR A 235 -7.54 -9.59 13.12
CA THR A 235 -7.09 -9.34 11.76
C THR A 235 -6.78 -10.64 11.04
N ASN A 236 -6.91 -10.63 9.73
CA ASN A 236 -6.49 -11.73 8.88
C ASN A 236 -5.57 -11.22 7.76
N ASP A 237 -4.91 -12.12 7.07
CA ASP A 237 -3.94 -11.77 6.03
C ASP A 237 -4.60 -11.04 4.84
N VAL A 238 -5.82 -11.41 4.45
CA VAL A 238 -6.52 -10.75 3.34
C VAL A 238 -6.83 -9.30 3.70
N LYS A 239 -7.29 -9.05 4.93
CA LYS A 239 -7.56 -7.69 5.43
C LYS A 239 -6.28 -6.85 5.43
N GLN A 240 -5.19 -7.40 5.97
CA GLN A 240 -3.90 -6.72 6.01
C GLN A 240 -3.38 -6.42 4.60
N LEU A 241 -3.44 -7.38 3.68
CA LEU A 241 -3.02 -7.19 2.30
C LEU A 241 -3.85 -6.11 1.61
N THR A 242 -5.16 -6.11 1.80
CA THR A 242 -6.06 -5.09 1.26
C THR A 242 -5.70 -3.70 1.78
N GLU A 243 -5.43 -3.56 3.06
CA GLU A 243 -4.99 -2.31 3.67
C GLU A 243 -3.62 -1.86 3.12
N ALA A 244 -2.69 -2.81 2.97
CA ALA A 244 -1.37 -2.52 2.39
C ALA A 244 -1.49 -2.02 0.95
N VAL A 245 -2.30 -2.65 0.12
CA VAL A 245 -2.55 -2.22 -1.26
C VAL A 245 -3.06 -0.79 -1.30
N GLN A 246 -4.05 -0.46 -0.48
CA GLN A 246 -4.62 0.89 -0.43
C GLN A 246 -3.59 1.93 0.03
N LYS A 247 -2.80 1.61 1.05
CA LYS A 247 -1.75 2.50 1.54
C LYS A 247 -0.68 2.76 0.47
N ILE A 248 -0.20 1.71 -0.17
CA ILE A 248 0.83 1.82 -1.22
C ILE A 248 0.29 2.59 -2.43
N ALA A 249 -0.96 2.33 -2.83
CA ALA A 249 -1.60 3.07 -3.89
C ALA A 249 -1.72 4.56 -3.56
N MET A 250 -2.07 4.91 -2.32
CA MET A 250 -2.13 6.29 -1.87
C MET A 250 -0.76 6.97 -1.92
N GLU A 251 0.29 6.30 -1.44
CA GLU A 251 1.65 6.82 -1.53
C GLU A 251 2.05 7.07 -3.00
N SER A 252 1.69 6.17 -3.90
CA SER A 252 1.95 6.31 -5.33
C SER A 252 1.22 7.50 -5.93
N ILE A 253 -0.02 7.74 -5.57
CA ILE A 253 -0.79 8.90 -6.02
C ILE A 253 -0.10 10.20 -5.56
N VAL A 254 0.36 10.25 -4.32
CA VAL A 254 1.05 11.44 -3.77
C VAL A 254 2.38 11.69 -4.48
N ILE A 255 3.16 10.65 -4.77
CA ILE A 255 4.48 10.79 -5.38
C ILE A 255 4.40 10.97 -6.90
N TRP A 256 3.62 10.17 -7.60
CA TRP A 256 3.61 10.09 -9.08
C TRP A 256 2.29 10.45 -9.74
N GLY A 257 1.23 10.69 -8.96
CA GLY A 257 -0.07 11.07 -9.50
C GLY A 257 -0.86 9.92 -10.15
N LYS A 258 -0.47 8.68 -9.90
CA LYS A 258 -1.18 7.50 -10.40
C LYS A 258 -0.98 6.29 -9.50
N THR A 259 -1.85 5.30 -9.64
CA THR A 259 -1.72 4.02 -8.93
C THR A 259 -0.89 3.03 -9.74
N PRO A 260 -0.09 2.18 -9.08
CA PRO A 260 0.64 1.13 -9.77
C PRO A 260 -0.26 -0.06 -10.09
N LYS A 261 0.20 -0.90 -11.00
CA LYS A 261 -0.31 -2.27 -11.14
C LYS A 261 0.31 -3.12 -10.04
N PHE A 262 -0.52 -3.81 -9.28
CA PHE A 262 -0.05 -4.61 -8.15
C PHE A 262 0.26 -6.05 -8.53
N LYS A 263 1.36 -6.57 -8.00
CA LYS A 263 1.72 -7.98 -7.99
C LYS A 263 1.55 -8.50 -6.57
N LEU A 264 0.52 -9.34 -6.37
CA LEU A 264 0.08 -9.74 -5.04
C LEU A 264 0.28 -11.24 -4.80
N PRO A 265 0.72 -11.65 -3.58
CA PRO A 265 0.90 -13.05 -3.20
C PRO A 265 -0.41 -13.68 -2.75
N ILE A 266 -1.44 -13.60 -3.59
CA ILE A 266 -2.77 -14.13 -3.30
C ILE A 266 -3.41 -14.65 -4.59
N GLN A 267 -4.06 -15.80 -4.52
CA GLN A 267 -4.81 -16.33 -5.64
C GLN A 267 -6.00 -15.44 -5.95
N LYS A 268 -6.33 -15.31 -7.24
CA LYS A 268 -7.41 -14.45 -7.71
C LYS A 268 -8.75 -14.79 -7.06
N GLU A 269 -9.04 -16.08 -6.94
CA GLU A 269 -10.26 -16.57 -6.31
C GLU A 269 -10.37 -16.17 -4.83
N THR A 270 -9.28 -16.31 -4.07
CA THR A 270 -9.22 -15.91 -2.66
C THR A 270 -9.44 -14.41 -2.50
N TRP A 271 -8.78 -13.60 -3.33
CA TRP A 271 -8.93 -12.15 -3.33
C TRP A 271 -10.36 -11.74 -3.64
N GLU A 272 -10.93 -12.22 -4.74
CA GLU A 272 -12.27 -11.82 -5.21
C GLU A 272 -13.38 -12.18 -4.22
N THR A 273 -13.19 -13.20 -3.38
CA THR A 273 -14.15 -13.57 -2.36
C THR A 273 -14.24 -12.55 -1.22
N TRP A 274 -13.13 -11.90 -0.87
CA TRP A 274 -13.04 -11.16 0.40
C TRP A 274 -12.61 -9.70 0.31
N TRP A 275 -11.97 -9.24 -0.77
CA TRP A 275 -11.40 -7.90 -0.82
C TRP A 275 -12.43 -6.79 -0.62
N THR A 276 -13.66 -6.94 -1.10
CA THR A 276 -14.71 -5.92 -1.01
C THR A 276 -15.10 -5.59 0.43
N ASP A 277 -14.97 -6.54 1.35
CA ASP A 277 -15.28 -6.33 2.76
C ASP A 277 -14.32 -5.34 3.43
N TYR A 278 -13.13 -5.16 2.89
CA TYR A 278 -12.06 -4.35 3.47
C TYR A 278 -11.67 -3.15 2.62
N TRP A 279 -12.25 -3.03 1.43
CA TRP A 279 -11.90 -1.96 0.50
C TRP A 279 -12.67 -0.68 0.81
N GLN A 280 -11.96 0.44 0.95
CA GLN A 280 -12.53 1.74 1.31
C GLN A 280 -12.37 2.80 0.21
N ALA A 281 -11.47 2.59 -0.75
CA ALA A 281 -11.22 3.55 -1.82
C ALA A 281 -12.35 3.56 -2.86
N THR A 282 -12.50 4.69 -3.55
CA THR A 282 -13.47 4.84 -4.65
C THR A 282 -12.95 4.32 -5.98
N TRP A 283 -11.67 4.03 -6.09
CA TRP A 283 -10.98 3.48 -7.25
C TRP A 283 -10.48 2.08 -6.95
N ILE A 284 -10.24 1.29 -8.00
CA ILE A 284 -9.76 -0.08 -7.91
C ILE A 284 -8.49 -0.18 -8.77
N PRO A 285 -7.33 -0.53 -8.19
CA PRO A 285 -6.11 -0.71 -8.97
C PRO A 285 -6.13 -2.03 -9.74
N GLU A 286 -5.38 -2.07 -10.84
CA GLU A 286 -5.10 -3.32 -11.52
C GLU A 286 -4.14 -4.18 -10.69
N TRP A 287 -4.32 -5.49 -10.74
CA TRP A 287 -3.44 -6.42 -10.04
C TRP A 287 -3.34 -7.75 -10.77
N GLU A 288 -2.28 -8.50 -10.46
CA GLU A 288 -2.08 -9.87 -10.91
C GLU A 288 -1.50 -10.72 -9.77
N PHE A 289 -1.72 -12.02 -9.87
CA PHE A 289 -1.17 -12.97 -8.92
C PHE A 289 0.31 -13.21 -9.20
N VAL A 290 1.12 -13.24 -8.13
CA VAL A 290 2.53 -13.63 -8.18
C VAL A 290 2.73 -14.79 -7.20
N ASN A 291 3.23 -15.90 -7.70
CA ASN A 291 3.47 -17.10 -6.89
C ASN A 291 4.78 -16.99 -6.12
N THR A 292 4.83 -16.09 -5.15
CA THR A 292 5.96 -15.91 -4.24
C THR A 292 5.53 -16.26 -2.82
N PRO A 293 5.87 -17.46 -2.32
CA PRO A 293 5.53 -17.86 -0.95
C PRO A 293 6.17 -16.95 0.12
N PRO A 294 5.52 -16.74 1.26
CA PRO A 294 4.25 -17.36 1.65
C PRO A 294 3.05 -16.69 0.99
N LEU A 295 2.13 -17.51 0.47
CA LEU A 295 0.89 -17.02 -0.12
C LEU A 295 -0.13 -16.69 0.96
N VAL A 296 -0.94 -15.66 0.69
CA VAL A 296 -2.07 -15.31 1.53
C VAL A 296 -3.20 -16.29 1.31
N LYS A 297 -3.66 -16.92 2.38
CA LYS A 297 -4.73 -17.91 2.38
C LYS A 297 -5.71 -17.61 3.49
N LEU A 298 -6.95 -18.06 3.32
CA LEU A 298 -7.91 -18.15 4.40
C LEU A 298 -8.03 -19.62 4.81
N TRP A 299 -7.75 -19.89 6.09
CA TRP A 299 -7.85 -21.24 6.63
C TRP A 299 -9.27 -21.64 6.95
N TYR A 300 -10.14 -20.67 7.19
CA TYR A 300 -11.56 -20.83 7.44
C TYR A 300 -12.31 -19.57 7.10
N GLN A 301 -13.61 -19.70 6.91
CA GLN A 301 -14.49 -18.57 6.60
C GLN A 301 -15.39 -18.30 7.80
N LEU A 302 -15.59 -17.02 8.12
CA LEU A 302 -16.53 -16.61 9.14
C LEU A 302 -17.88 -16.30 8.52
N GLU A 303 -18.94 -16.95 9.00
CA GLU A 303 -20.29 -16.62 8.62
C GLU A 303 -20.68 -15.28 9.25
N LYS A 304 -21.32 -14.40 8.46
CA LYS A 304 -21.74 -13.07 8.93
C LYS A 304 -22.99 -13.11 9.79
N GLU A 305 -23.76 -14.20 9.68
CA GLU A 305 -24.99 -14.39 10.43
C GLU A 305 -24.95 -15.71 11.19
N PRO A 306 -25.73 -15.82 12.29
CA PRO A 306 -25.84 -17.07 13.03
C PRO A 306 -26.30 -18.22 12.15
N ILE A 307 -25.68 -19.38 12.30
CA ILE A 307 -26.04 -20.59 11.56
C ILE A 307 -27.25 -21.23 12.24
N PRO A 308 -28.39 -21.40 11.55
CA PRO A 308 -29.58 -22.04 12.12
C PRO A 308 -29.26 -23.46 12.59
N GLY A 309 -29.68 -23.82 13.83
CA GLY A 309 -29.47 -25.13 14.40
C GLY A 309 -28.08 -25.41 14.94
N ALA A 310 -27.15 -24.48 14.80
CA ALA A 310 -25.80 -24.61 15.37
C ALA A 310 -25.79 -24.31 16.87
N GLU A 311 -24.93 -25.03 17.61
CA GLU A 311 -24.73 -24.77 19.03
C GLU A 311 -23.96 -23.46 19.23
N THR A 312 -24.34 -22.71 20.27
CA THR A 312 -23.73 -21.40 20.57
C THR A 312 -22.68 -21.55 21.65
N PHE A 313 -21.50 -21.00 21.38
CA PHE A 313 -20.40 -20.93 22.33
C PHE A 313 -19.99 -19.48 22.54
N TYR A 314 -19.74 -19.11 23.80
CA TYR A 314 -19.20 -17.80 24.16
C TYR A 314 -17.74 -17.97 24.52
N VAL A 315 -16.87 -17.24 23.80
CA VAL A 315 -15.42 -17.30 24.00
C VAL A 315 -14.89 -15.96 24.44
N ASP A 316 -13.97 -15.99 25.40
CA ASP A 316 -13.27 -14.81 25.88
C ASP A 316 -11.80 -15.16 26.10
N GLY A 317 -10.94 -14.15 26.00
CA GLY A 317 -9.50 -14.33 26.14
C GLY A 317 -8.94 -13.60 27.35
N ALA A 318 -7.91 -14.18 27.96
CA ALA A 318 -7.14 -13.53 28.99
C ALA A 318 -5.66 -13.82 28.79
N TYR A 319 -4.82 -12.85 29.14
CA TYR A 319 -3.38 -12.97 29.05
C TYR A 319 -2.72 -12.61 30.37
N ASN A 320 -1.89 -13.51 30.89
CA ASN A 320 -1.09 -13.28 32.08
C ASN A 320 0.38 -13.27 31.70
N ARG A 321 1.08 -12.14 31.97
CA ARG A 321 2.50 -11.95 31.68
C ARG A 321 3.41 -12.96 32.38
N ASP A 322 3.04 -13.39 33.60
CA ASP A 322 3.88 -14.25 34.44
C ASP A 322 3.79 -15.73 34.06
N THR A 323 2.62 -16.15 33.56
CA THR A 323 2.36 -17.53 33.17
C THR A 323 2.40 -17.76 31.65
N LYS A 324 2.38 -16.65 30.88
CA LYS A 324 2.27 -16.68 29.40
C LYS A 324 1.15 -17.62 28.96
#